data_19aa42adafa776558da8c4ce8a7c0b61
#
_entry.id   19aa42adafa776558da8c4ce8a7c0b61
#
_cell.length_a   1.000
_cell.length_b   1.000
_cell.length_c   1.000
_cell.angle_alpha   90.00
_cell.angle_beta   90.00
_cell.angle_gamma   90.00
#
_symmetry.space_group_name_H-M   'P 1'
#
loop_
_entity.id
_entity.type
_entity.pdbx_description
1 polymer ?
#
loop_
_entity_poly.entity_id
_entity_poly.type
_entity_poly.pdbx_seq_one_letter_code
_entity_poly.pdbx_strand_id
1 'polypeptide(L)'
;MPLSVLPFPGLRAFIVRPLYHGTAFMRRALGHFSWGPGLSIAKSAIQSVFSCIEMGTLLLIDEPAKQRLVFGQKLGPGNLDKQLTNGISIGHRAATAVPRVELVVKSESFWMRLFLFADMGFAESYMLGEFECADLTSFFQLFILNRELMNNGTTLTSNVSAAMAGLARSTNTLSNSLLNISAHYDISNDMFAAFLSPDMTYSCPIWKPTSQIAPGEPEETLYEAQMTKLHRFIDGAKIKSTDHVLEIGSGWGSLAIEAVRTTGCRVTTLTLSKEQKALAEKRIAKAGFSHRIQVLLVDYRALPVPETPYDKIVSCEMLEAVGEEFLGTYFERVDRLLKKDGGIAVFQCITMPEGRHTAYSKCEDFINHYIFPGGYLPCTTQLINHITTASKGTLIVEKIENIGGHYSKTLRLWKEQFLANFNSKIRPALKKEHEGMTDEEIEVFRRKWEYYFTYCEAGFLTKTLGDVIITVGREGALELMEDIPL
;
A
#
# COMPACT_ATOMS: atom_id res chain seq x y z
N MET A 1 11.32 33.16 -25.85
CA MET A 1 12.62 32.48 -26.02
C MET A 1 12.68 31.38 -24.98
N PRO A 2 12.71 30.11 -25.34
CA PRO A 2 12.80 29.01 -24.38
C PRO A 2 14.25 28.67 -24.10
N LEU A 3 14.63 28.64 -22.84
CA LEU A 3 15.93 28.10 -22.41
C LEU A 3 15.81 26.59 -22.27
N SER A 4 16.55 25.93 -23.12
CA SER A 4 16.71 24.48 -23.23
C SER A 4 17.35 23.88 -21.97
N VAL A 5 16.75 22.80 -21.50
CA VAL A 5 17.29 21.90 -20.49
C VAL A 5 18.49 21.15 -21.08
N LEU A 6 19.67 21.33 -20.51
CA LEU A 6 20.84 20.49 -20.78
C LEU A 6 20.90 19.37 -19.74
N PRO A 7 21.06 18.11 -20.16
CA PRO A 7 21.31 17.02 -19.22
C PRO A 7 22.81 16.96 -18.93
N PHE A 8 23.18 17.06 -17.65
CA PHE A 8 24.55 16.79 -17.22
C PHE A 8 24.69 15.36 -16.68
N PRO A 9 25.18 14.38 -17.44
CA PRO A 9 25.51 13.05 -16.93
C PRO A 9 26.83 12.99 -16.15
N GLY A 10 27.57 14.09 -16.02
CA GLY A 10 28.95 14.10 -15.50
C GLY A 10 29.10 14.30 -13.99
N LEU A 11 28.10 14.83 -13.27
CA LEU A 11 28.30 15.20 -11.86
C LEU A 11 28.10 14.04 -10.88
N ARG A 12 27.37 12.99 -11.26
CA ARG A 12 27.23 11.77 -10.43
C ARG A 12 28.51 10.92 -10.35
N ALA A 13 29.35 10.97 -11.36
CA ALA A 13 30.59 10.17 -11.39
C ALA A 13 31.72 10.74 -10.52
N PHE A 14 31.69 12.04 -10.19
CA PHE A 14 32.77 12.69 -9.43
C PHE A 14 32.58 12.65 -7.89
N ILE A 15 31.35 12.55 -7.42
CA ILE A 15 31.05 12.50 -5.97
C ILE A 15 31.06 11.05 -5.43
N VAL A 16 30.82 10.05 -6.28
CA VAL A 16 30.72 8.65 -5.86
C VAL A 16 32.08 7.94 -5.76
N ARG A 17 33.12 8.38 -6.52
CA ARG A 17 34.42 7.71 -6.51
C ARG A 17 35.24 7.81 -5.21
N PRO A 18 35.28 8.92 -4.45
CA PRO A 18 36.03 8.97 -3.18
C PRO A 18 35.33 8.17 -2.05
N LEU A 19 33.98 8.07 -2.07
CA LEU A 19 33.22 7.29 -1.11
C LEU A 19 33.42 5.77 -1.28
N TYR A 20 33.66 5.29 -2.50
CA TYR A 20 33.87 3.87 -2.80
C TYR A 20 35.15 3.28 -2.18
N HIS A 21 36.23 4.05 -2.05
CA HIS A 21 37.48 3.58 -1.44
C HIS A 21 37.46 3.62 0.09
N GLY A 22 36.71 4.54 0.70
CA GLY A 22 36.51 4.58 2.15
C GLY A 22 35.62 3.44 2.66
N THR A 23 34.63 3.03 1.88
CA THR A 23 33.72 1.92 2.22
C THR A 23 34.39 0.55 2.16
N ALA A 24 35.42 0.34 1.32
CA ALA A 24 36.13 -0.94 1.26
C ALA A 24 36.97 -1.22 2.51
N PHE A 25 37.53 -0.18 3.16
CA PHE A 25 38.22 -0.32 4.42
C PHE A 25 37.26 -0.58 5.58
N MET A 26 36.12 0.13 5.65
CA MET A 26 35.07 -0.12 6.65
C MET A 26 34.37 -1.49 6.44
N ARG A 27 34.26 -1.99 5.20
CA ARG A 27 33.77 -3.34 4.91
C ARG A 27 34.62 -4.43 5.56
N ARG A 28 35.94 -4.31 5.54
CA ARG A 28 36.87 -5.24 6.20
C ARG A 28 36.80 -5.12 7.73
N ALA A 29 36.64 -3.90 8.26
CA ALA A 29 36.54 -3.67 9.70
C ALA A 29 35.24 -4.21 10.30
N LEU A 30 34.11 -4.06 9.61
CA LEU A 30 32.80 -4.56 10.09
C LEU A 30 32.67 -6.09 9.99
N GLY A 31 33.39 -6.76 9.09
CA GLY A 31 33.42 -8.22 8.96
C GLY A 31 34.24 -8.95 10.05
N HIS A 32 35.03 -8.23 10.84
CA HIS A 32 35.89 -8.79 11.88
C HIS A 32 35.56 -8.30 13.30
N PHE A 33 34.54 -7.46 13.47
CA PHE A 33 34.09 -7.08 14.81
C PHE A 33 33.29 -8.23 15.43
N SER A 34 33.76 -8.73 16.57
CA SER A 34 32.92 -9.56 17.43
C SER A 34 31.77 -8.67 17.92
N TRP A 35 30.55 -8.96 17.48
CA TRP A 35 29.32 -8.19 17.78
C TRP A 35 28.95 -8.17 19.28
N GLY A 36 29.70 -8.86 20.16
CA GLY A 36 29.35 -9.08 21.55
C GLY A 36 28.88 -7.84 22.33
N PRO A 37 29.69 -6.76 22.47
CA PRO A 37 29.25 -5.56 23.21
C PRO A 37 28.12 -4.80 22.49
N GLY A 38 28.17 -4.68 21.16
CA GLY A 38 27.13 -4.00 20.36
C GLY A 38 25.80 -4.74 20.40
N LEU A 39 25.82 -6.07 20.34
CA LEU A 39 24.63 -6.90 20.43
C LEU A 39 23.94 -6.78 21.79
N SER A 40 24.69 -6.74 22.89
CA SER A 40 24.14 -6.53 24.24
C SER A 40 23.43 -5.19 24.38
N ILE A 41 24.02 -4.12 23.81
CA ILE A 41 23.42 -2.77 23.78
C ILE A 41 22.14 -2.79 22.95
N ALA A 42 22.17 -3.38 21.75
CA ALA A 42 21.01 -3.47 20.88
C ALA A 42 19.85 -4.24 21.54
N LYS A 43 20.15 -5.41 22.13
CA LYS A 43 19.15 -6.20 22.87
C LYS A 43 18.53 -5.40 24.02
N SER A 44 19.35 -4.77 24.86
CA SER A 44 18.87 -3.98 25.99
C SER A 44 18.00 -2.80 25.56
N ALA A 45 18.40 -2.09 24.51
CA ALA A 45 17.65 -0.96 23.97
C ALA A 45 16.27 -1.39 23.44
N ILE A 46 16.21 -2.46 22.64
CA ILE A 46 14.96 -2.97 22.08
C ILE A 46 14.05 -3.54 23.17
N GLN A 47 14.60 -4.28 24.13
CA GLN A 47 13.82 -4.80 25.26
C GLN A 47 13.25 -3.67 26.12
N SER A 48 13.97 -2.55 26.26
CA SER A 48 13.47 -1.35 26.92
C SER A 48 12.26 -0.77 26.19
N VAL A 49 12.28 -0.71 24.86
CA VAL A 49 11.11 -0.29 24.06
C VAL A 49 9.95 -1.26 24.24
N PHE A 50 10.19 -2.58 24.20
CA PHE A 50 9.12 -3.57 24.39
C PHE A 50 8.54 -3.53 25.81
N SER A 51 9.32 -3.12 26.82
CA SER A 51 8.83 -2.98 28.21
C SER A 51 7.82 -1.83 28.37
N CYS A 52 7.70 -0.93 27.38
CA CYS A 52 6.67 0.12 27.34
C CYS A 52 5.31 -0.40 26.85
N ILE A 53 5.17 -1.67 26.53
CA ILE A 53 3.87 -2.27 26.14
C ILE A 53 2.98 -2.34 27.38
N GLU A 54 1.85 -1.63 27.36
CA GLU A 54 0.83 -1.66 28.42
C GLU A 54 -0.44 -2.37 27.95
N MET A 55 -0.82 -2.17 26.70
CA MET A 55 -1.99 -2.79 26.09
C MET A 55 -1.58 -4.02 25.26
N GLY A 56 -1.98 -5.20 25.70
CA GLY A 56 -1.66 -6.46 25.05
C GLY A 56 -0.50 -7.20 25.65
N THR A 57 -0.05 -8.23 24.93
CA THR A 57 1.05 -9.11 25.38
C THR A 57 1.93 -9.48 24.22
N LEU A 58 3.25 -9.28 24.39
CA LEU A 58 4.29 -9.82 23.50
C LEU A 58 5.04 -10.93 24.22
N LEU A 59 4.94 -12.16 23.72
CA LEU A 59 5.82 -13.25 24.08
C LEU A 59 6.97 -13.28 23.10
N LEU A 60 8.18 -13.00 23.57
CA LEU A 60 9.40 -13.03 22.78
C LEU A 60 10.23 -14.25 23.14
N ILE A 61 10.55 -15.07 22.16
CA ILE A 61 11.42 -16.24 22.27
C ILE A 61 12.70 -15.94 21.50
N ASP A 62 13.81 -15.75 22.21
CA ASP A 62 15.14 -15.59 21.61
C ASP A 62 15.82 -16.95 21.57
N GLU A 63 15.72 -17.67 20.44
CA GLU A 63 16.29 -19.00 20.27
C GLU A 63 17.83 -19.01 20.41
N PRO A 64 18.59 -18.08 19.77
CA PRO A 64 20.04 -18.00 19.96
C PRO A 64 20.47 -17.86 21.41
N ALA A 65 19.75 -17.01 22.18
CA ALA A 65 20.06 -16.78 23.59
C ALA A 65 19.38 -17.78 24.55
N LYS A 66 18.48 -18.64 24.02
CA LYS A 66 17.64 -19.58 24.80
C LYS A 66 16.83 -18.87 25.89
N GLN A 67 16.32 -17.69 25.58
CA GLN A 67 15.56 -16.86 26.50
C GLN A 67 14.10 -16.74 26.09
N ARG A 68 13.22 -16.64 27.07
CA ARG A 68 11.79 -16.38 26.89
C ARG A 68 11.39 -15.17 27.74
N LEU A 69 10.91 -14.13 27.10
CA LEU A 69 10.56 -12.85 27.72
C LEU A 69 9.10 -12.53 27.44
N VAL A 70 8.42 -11.94 28.41
CA VAL A 70 7.01 -11.52 28.29
C VAL A 70 6.94 -10.02 28.59
N PHE A 71 6.36 -9.28 27.66
CA PHE A 71 6.13 -7.84 27.79
C PHE A 71 4.63 -7.52 27.76
N GLY A 72 4.23 -6.48 28.48
CA GLY A 72 2.82 -6.08 28.59
C GLY A 72 2.09 -6.77 29.74
N GLN A 73 0.79 -7.00 29.59
CA GLN A 73 -0.06 -7.55 30.63
C GLN A 73 0.40 -8.96 31.01
N LYS A 74 0.73 -9.16 32.29
CA LYS A 74 1.13 -10.47 32.82
C LYS A 74 -0.05 -11.44 32.77
N LEU A 75 0.13 -12.55 32.10
CA LEU A 75 -0.81 -13.69 32.14
C LEU A 75 -0.76 -14.31 33.55
N GLY A 76 -1.92 -14.54 34.15
CA GLY A 76 -1.99 -15.23 35.44
C GLY A 76 -1.35 -16.62 35.37
N PRO A 77 -0.74 -17.13 36.46
CA PRO A 77 -0.10 -18.45 36.49
C PRO A 77 -1.14 -19.53 36.23
N GLY A 78 -1.00 -20.27 35.15
CA GLY A 78 -1.77 -21.46 34.82
C GLY A 78 -2.40 -21.52 33.43
N ASN A 79 -2.25 -20.50 32.57
CA ASN A 79 -2.99 -20.46 31.31
C ASN A 79 -2.15 -20.14 30.06
N LEU A 80 -0.80 -20.12 30.15
CA LEU A 80 0.04 -19.73 29.01
C LEU A 80 -0.16 -20.64 27.79
N ASP A 81 -0.10 -21.96 27.99
CA ASP A 81 -0.11 -22.90 26.87
C ASP A 81 -1.52 -23.20 26.34
N LYS A 82 -2.56 -23.12 27.22
CA LYS A 82 -3.95 -23.39 26.81
C LYS A 82 -4.64 -22.21 26.11
N GLN A 83 -4.21 -20.98 26.36
CA GLN A 83 -4.81 -19.79 25.74
C GLN A 83 -4.16 -19.40 24.42
N LEU A 84 -2.91 -19.78 24.16
CA LEU A 84 -2.25 -19.58 22.86
C LEU A 84 -2.81 -20.55 21.80
N THR A 85 -3.20 -21.76 22.19
CA THR A 85 -3.78 -22.78 21.27
C THR A 85 -5.26 -22.56 20.96
N ASN A 86 -6.01 -21.87 21.81
CA ASN A 86 -7.45 -21.57 21.61
C ASN A 86 -7.72 -20.24 20.87
N GLY A 87 -6.70 -19.47 20.50
CA GLY A 87 -6.83 -18.16 19.86
C GLY A 87 -6.88 -18.18 18.33
N ILE A 88 -6.69 -19.35 17.69
CA ILE A 88 -6.73 -19.48 16.22
C ILE A 88 -8.12 -19.92 15.78
N SER A 89 -9.12 -19.11 16.08
CA SER A 89 -10.39 -19.16 15.36
C SER A 89 -10.33 -18.12 14.25
N ILE A 90 -10.23 -18.57 13.01
CA ILE A 90 -10.16 -17.79 11.77
C ILE A 90 -11.54 -17.19 11.42
N GLY A 91 -12.29 -16.74 12.41
CA GLY A 91 -13.60 -16.16 12.23
C GLY A 91 -13.80 -14.94 13.14
N HIS A 92 -14.00 -13.77 12.52
CA HIS A 92 -14.40 -12.51 13.17
C HIS A 92 -13.44 -12.02 14.29
N ARG A 93 -12.29 -11.46 13.91
CA ARG A 93 -11.50 -10.62 14.82
C ARG A 93 -12.32 -9.38 15.15
N ALA A 94 -12.85 -9.34 16.37
CA ALA A 94 -13.39 -8.11 16.91
C ALA A 94 -12.24 -7.08 16.95
N ALA A 95 -12.42 -5.90 16.36
CA ALA A 95 -11.46 -4.80 16.38
C ALA A 95 -11.08 -4.35 17.81
N THR A 96 -11.76 -4.86 18.81
CA THR A 96 -11.62 -4.57 20.25
C THR A 96 -10.82 -5.61 21.02
N ALA A 97 -10.39 -6.72 20.40
CA ALA A 97 -9.61 -7.74 21.10
C ALA A 97 -8.17 -7.24 21.33
N VAL A 98 -7.72 -7.28 22.58
CA VAL A 98 -6.35 -6.88 22.96
C VAL A 98 -5.35 -7.87 22.37
N PRO A 99 -4.38 -7.44 21.52
CA PRO A 99 -3.49 -8.34 20.82
C PRO A 99 -2.60 -9.16 21.76
N ARG A 100 -2.43 -10.43 21.42
CA ARG A 100 -1.47 -11.34 22.05
C ARG A 100 -0.64 -11.98 20.96
N VAL A 101 0.67 -11.76 21.02
CA VAL A 101 1.56 -12.10 19.92
C VAL A 101 2.76 -12.87 20.42
N GLU A 102 3.16 -13.91 19.68
CA GLU A 102 4.42 -14.59 19.82
C GLU A 102 5.37 -14.16 18.70
N LEU A 103 6.59 -13.79 19.07
CA LEU A 103 7.68 -13.45 18.17
C LEU A 103 8.89 -14.32 18.50
N VAL A 104 9.34 -15.10 17.52
CA VAL A 104 10.45 -16.05 17.68
C VAL A 104 11.65 -15.55 16.90
N VAL A 105 12.66 -15.06 17.61
CA VAL A 105 13.93 -14.60 17.03
C VAL A 105 14.78 -15.81 16.68
N LYS A 106 15.17 -15.92 15.41
CA LYS A 106 15.96 -17.02 14.84
C LYS A 106 17.45 -16.67 14.68
N SER A 107 17.76 -15.37 14.56
CA SER A 107 19.12 -14.88 14.34
C SER A 107 19.42 -13.67 15.21
N GLU A 108 20.67 -13.57 15.69
CA GLU A 108 21.14 -12.39 16.42
C GLU A 108 21.15 -11.11 15.56
N SER A 109 21.19 -11.26 14.22
CA SER A 109 21.12 -10.16 13.26
C SER A 109 19.83 -9.33 13.41
N PHE A 110 18.71 -9.97 13.81
CA PHE A 110 17.45 -9.30 14.14
C PHE A 110 17.65 -8.10 15.08
N TRP A 111 18.36 -8.31 16.19
CA TRP A 111 18.56 -7.26 17.20
C TRP A 111 19.35 -6.07 16.67
N MET A 112 20.40 -6.36 15.90
CA MET A 112 21.25 -5.33 15.29
C MET A 112 20.49 -4.57 14.20
N ARG A 113 19.75 -5.28 13.36
CA ARG A 113 18.99 -4.69 12.26
C ARG A 113 17.86 -3.80 12.81
N LEU A 114 17.10 -4.29 13.78
CA LEU A 114 16.05 -3.51 14.43
C LEU A 114 16.61 -2.28 15.17
N PHE A 115 17.75 -2.41 15.85
CA PHE A 115 18.39 -1.30 16.55
C PHE A 115 18.91 -0.21 15.60
N LEU A 116 19.49 -0.60 14.45
CA LEU A 116 20.08 0.33 13.49
C LEU A 116 19.06 0.98 12.56
N PHE A 117 18.01 0.25 12.19
CA PHE A 117 17.10 0.65 11.10
C PHE A 117 15.64 0.75 11.53
N ALA A 118 15.33 0.57 12.81
CA ALA A 118 13.99 0.66 13.40
C ALA A 118 12.94 -0.18 12.61
N ASP A 119 11.86 0.44 12.17
CA ASP A 119 10.76 -0.19 11.43
C ASP A 119 11.20 -0.83 10.10
N MET A 120 12.09 -0.16 9.36
CA MET A 120 12.69 -0.73 8.15
C MET A 120 13.52 -1.98 8.48
N GLY A 121 14.30 -1.94 9.57
CA GLY A 121 15.07 -3.09 10.04
C GLY A 121 14.20 -4.25 10.47
N PHE A 122 13.02 -3.99 11.03
CA PHE A 122 12.04 -5.01 11.36
C PHE A 122 11.50 -5.70 10.09
N ALA A 123 11.13 -4.92 9.07
CA ALA A 123 10.68 -5.43 7.79
C ALA A 123 11.75 -6.29 7.10
N GLU A 124 12.98 -5.79 7.02
CA GLU A 124 14.11 -6.50 6.44
C GLU A 124 14.43 -7.81 7.18
N SER A 125 14.39 -7.79 8.52
CA SER A 125 14.58 -8.99 9.34
C SER A 125 13.51 -10.05 9.06
N TYR A 126 12.25 -9.65 8.86
CA TYR A 126 11.18 -10.56 8.47
C TYR A 126 11.44 -11.15 7.08
N MET A 127 11.74 -10.30 6.10
CA MET A 127 12.02 -10.73 4.73
C MET A 127 13.16 -11.75 4.66
N LEU A 128 14.19 -11.57 5.48
CA LEU A 128 15.36 -12.45 5.57
C LEU A 128 15.16 -13.70 6.47
N GLY A 129 14.00 -13.86 7.13
CA GLY A 129 13.75 -14.98 8.02
C GLY A 129 14.53 -14.95 9.34
N GLU A 130 14.99 -13.77 9.77
CA GLU A 130 15.72 -13.58 11.03
C GLU A 130 14.81 -13.74 12.26
N PHE A 131 13.50 -13.64 12.06
CA PHE A 131 12.46 -13.97 13.04
C PHE A 131 11.21 -14.55 12.38
N GLU A 132 10.37 -15.18 13.20
CA GLU A 132 9.05 -15.69 12.83
C GLU A 132 7.98 -15.05 13.73
N CYS A 133 6.82 -14.78 13.14
CA CYS A 133 5.62 -14.31 13.82
C CYS A 133 4.40 -14.89 13.11
N ALA A 134 3.64 -15.73 13.79
CA ALA A 134 2.47 -16.37 13.19
C ALA A 134 1.35 -15.38 12.85
N ASP A 135 1.29 -14.26 13.55
CA ASP A 135 0.29 -13.21 13.38
C ASP A 135 0.90 -11.82 13.38
N LEU A 136 1.50 -11.46 12.25
CA LEU A 136 2.08 -10.13 12.03
C LEU A 136 1.04 -9.01 12.10
N THR A 137 -0.20 -9.24 11.69
CA THR A 137 -1.25 -8.24 11.78
C THR A 137 -1.50 -7.85 13.23
N SER A 138 -1.64 -8.84 14.13
CA SER A 138 -1.77 -8.58 15.57
C SER A 138 -0.50 -7.96 16.18
N PHE A 139 0.70 -8.29 15.66
CA PHE A 139 1.94 -7.65 16.07
C PHE A 139 1.92 -6.15 15.76
N PHE A 140 1.56 -5.76 14.54
CA PHE A 140 1.44 -4.35 14.18
C PHE A 140 0.35 -3.63 14.99
N GLN A 141 -0.80 -4.27 15.21
CA GLN A 141 -1.83 -3.71 16.09
C GLN A 141 -1.31 -3.45 17.50
N LEU A 142 -0.57 -4.40 18.07
CA LEU A 142 0.05 -4.24 19.40
C LEU A 142 0.92 -2.99 19.47
N PHE A 143 1.75 -2.76 18.44
CA PHE A 143 2.63 -1.59 18.38
C PHE A 143 1.84 -0.29 18.14
N ILE A 144 0.86 -0.30 17.27
CA ILE A 144 0.02 0.87 17.01
C ILE A 144 -0.74 1.31 18.27
N LEU A 145 -1.26 0.35 19.06
CA LEU A 145 -1.96 0.64 20.32
C LEU A 145 -1.05 1.24 21.40
N ASN A 146 0.22 0.88 21.40
CA ASN A 146 1.20 1.34 22.39
C ASN A 146 2.15 2.44 21.86
N ARG A 147 1.93 2.98 20.65
CA ARG A 147 2.87 3.88 19.96
C ARG A 147 3.26 5.13 20.74
N GLU A 148 2.34 5.72 21.51
CA GLU A 148 2.59 6.92 22.28
C GLU A 148 3.56 6.64 23.45
N LEU A 149 3.39 5.51 24.13
CA LEU A 149 4.25 5.05 25.20
C LEU A 149 5.65 4.66 24.72
N MET A 150 5.72 4.19 23.47
CA MET A 150 6.97 3.81 22.81
C MET A 150 7.68 4.97 22.09
N ASN A 151 7.23 6.22 22.27
CA ASN A 151 7.75 7.41 21.57
C ASN A 151 7.83 7.21 20.04
N ASN A 152 6.83 6.54 19.44
CA ASN A 152 6.82 6.10 18.04
C ASN A 152 8.03 5.23 17.63
N GLY A 153 8.63 4.51 18.58
CA GLY A 153 9.84 3.70 18.35
C GLY A 153 11.12 4.50 18.16
N THR A 154 11.06 5.83 18.29
CA THR A 154 12.25 6.69 18.18
C THR A 154 13.04 6.66 19.48
N THR A 155 14.17 6.00 19.48
CA THR A 155 15.18 6.17 20.55
C THR A 155 15.99 7.44 20.27
N LEU A 156 16.55 8.07 21.32
CA LEU A 156 17.48 9.21 21.19
C LEU A 156 18.64 8.96 20.21
N THR A 157 18.89 7.70 19.87
CA THR A 157 19.91 7.24 18.91
C THR A 157 19.45 7.26 17.46
N SER A 158 18.14 7.46 17.16
CA SER A 158 17.59 7.34 15.80
C SER A 158 18.18 8.36 14.80
N ASN A 159 18.53 9.56 15.24
CA ASN A 159 19.14 10.57 14.37
C ASN A 159 20.62 10.29 14.04
N VAL A 160 21.35 9.64 14.94
CA VAL A 160 22.71 9.16 14.68
C VAL A 160 22.67 7.86 13.87
N SER A 161 21.64 7.02 14.10
CA SER A 161 21.47 5.78 13.36
C SER A 161 21.09 6.00 11.90
N ALA A 162 20.35 7.05 11.54
CA ALA A 162 19.95 7.30 10.14
C ALA A 162 21.17 7.50 9.20
N ALA A 163 22.20 8.23 9.65
CA ALA A 163 23.43 8.40 8.87
C ALA A 163 24.26 7.09 8.82
N MET A 164 24.33 6.35 9.93
CA MET A 164 24.98 5.03 9.98
C MET A 164 24.21 3.98 9.23
N ALA A 165 22.88 4.06 9.20
CA ALA A 165 21.98 3.19 8.45
C ALA A 165 22.19 3.31 6.92
N GLY A 166 22.34 4.54 6.41
CA GLY A 166 22.67 4.76 4.99
C GLY A 166 24.02 4.13 4.61
N LEU A 167 25.03 4.19 5.50
CA LEU A 167 26.33 3.55 5.30
C LEU A 167 26.23 2.01 5.35
N ALA A 168 25.47 1.46 6.29
CA ALA A 168 25.32 0.01 6.45
C ALA A 168 24.50 -0.63 5.32
N ARG A 169 23.45 0.05 4.81
CA ARG A 169 22.68 -0.38 3.61
C ARG A 169 23.54 -0.37 2.35
N SER A 170 24.53 0.51 2.26
CA SER A 170 25.46 0.55 1.12
C SER A 170 26.46 -0.62 1.10
N THR A 171 26.52 -1.45 2.15
CA THR A 171 27.40 -2.62 2.18
C THR A 171 26.81 -3.77 1.36
N ASN A 172 27.57 -4.26 0.40
CA ASN A 172 27.16 -5.36 -0.50
C ASN A 172 27.32 -6.73 0.20
N THR A 173 26.56 -6.97 1.26
CA THR A 173 26.45 -8.28 1.91
C THR A 173 25.45 -9.16 1.15
N LEU A 174 25.50 -10.48 1.33
CA LEU A 174 24.54 -11.40 0.73
C LEU A 174 23.09 -10.99 1.08
N SER A 175 22.84 -10.65 2.35
CA SER A 175 21.52 -10.19 2.81
C SER A 175 21.07 -8.90 2.12
N ASN A 176 21.96 -7.90 1.98
CA ASN A 176 21.61 -6.66 1.28
C ASN A 176 21.44 -6.88 -0.22
N SER A 177 22.17 -7.82 -0.82
CA SER A 177 21.96 -8.22 -2.21
C SER A 177 20.57 -8.82 -2.41
N LEU A 178 20.13 -9.73 -1.55
CA LEU A 178 18.79 -10.34 -1.60
C LEU A 178 17.68 -9.28 -1.46
N LEU A 179 17.84 -8.32 -0.55
CA LEU A 179 16.88 -7.23 -0.36
C LEU A 179 16.82 -6.30 -1.57
N ASN A 180 17.97 -5.90 -2.11
CA ASN A 180 18.06 -5.02 -3.28
C ASN A 180 17.46 -5.68 -4.53
N ILE A 181 17.73 -6.94 -4.77
CA ILE A 181 17.14 -7.71 -5.87
C ILE A 181 15.62 -7.76 -5.71
N SER A 182 15.13 -8.10 -4.51
CA SER A 182 13.69 -8.17 -4.23
C SER A 182 12.94 -6.85 -4.45
N ALA A 183 13.60 -5.69 -4.32
CA ALA A 183 13.00 -4.38 -4.58
C ALA A 183 12.76 -4.09 -6.06
N HIS A 184 13.49 -4.75 -6.96
CA HIS A 184 13.51 -4.44 -8.40
C HIS A 184 12.74 -5.44 -9.27
N TYR A 185 12.10 -6.46 -8.69
CA TYR A 185 11.31 -7.39 -9.50
C TYR A 185 9.99 -6.78 -9.94
N ASP A 186 9.79 -6.69 -11.25
CA ASP A 186 8.50 -6.36 -11.85
C ASP A 186 7.44 -7.41 -11.51
N ILE A 187 6.23 -6.95 -11.29
CA ILE A 187 5.11 -7.80 -10.88
C ILE A 187 4.24 -8.06 -12.10
N SER A 188 4.07 -9.34 -12.44
CA SER A 188 3.31 -9.75 -13.60
C SER A 188 1.79 -9.76 -13.39
N ASN A 189 1.08 -9.74 -14.50
CA ASN A 189 -0.36 -9.97 -14.50
C ASN A 189 -0.75 -11.33 -13.89
N ASP A 190 0.08 -12.37 -14.09
CA ASP A 190 -0.19 -13.72 -13.57
C ASP A 190 -0.11 -13.75 -12.04
N MET A 191 0.80 -12.98 -11.45
CA MET A 191 0.88 -12.82 -10.00
C MET A 191 -0.36 -12.11 -9.45
N PHE A 192 -0.77 -10.98 -10.04
CA PHE A 192 -1.97 -10.27 -9.61
C PHE A 192 -3.22 -11.15 -9.75
N ALA A 193 -3.35 -11.90 -10.84
CA ALA A 193 -4.45 -12.84 -11.05
C ALA A 193 -4.47 -14.01 -10.05
N ALA A 194 -3.36 -14.26 -9.35
CA ALA A 194 -3.29 -15.34 -8.36
C ALA A 194 -3.97 -14.97 -7.03
N PHE A 195 -4.15 -13.69 -6.72
CA PHE A 195 -4.76 -13.27 -5.46
C PHE A 195 -5.93 -12.29 -5.60
N LEU A 196 -6.07 -11.60 -6.73
CA LEU A 196 -7.22 -10.75 -7.01
C LEU A 196 -8.46 -11.56 -7.40
N SER A 197 -9.63 -10.94 -7.30
CA SER A 197 -10.88 -11.46 -7.87
C SER A 197 -10.85 -11.47 -9.40
N PRO A 198 -11.74 -12.24 -10.08
CA PRO A 198 -11.73 -12.40 -11.53
C PRO A 198 -11.84 -11.10 -12.35
N ASP A 199 -12.39 -10.04 -11.72
CA ASP A 199 -12.45 -8.70 -12.31
C ASP A 199 -11.09 -7.99 -12.32
N MET A 200 -10.09 -8.50 -11.60
CA MET A 200 -8.74 -7.93 -11.52
C MET A 200 -8.71 -6.50 -10.93
N THR A 201 -9.65 -6.14 -10.05
CA THR A 201 -9.60 -4.84 -9.37
C THR A 201 -8.61 -4.88 -8.22
N TYR A 202 -7.56 -4.05 -8.29
CA TYR A 202 -6.53 -3.90 -7.27
C TYR A 202 -6.72 -2.56 -6.54
N SER A 203 -7.77 -2.48 -5.73
CA SER A 203 -8.15 -1.33 -4.90
C SER A 203 -9.16 -1.74 -3.85
N CYS A 204 -9.46 -0.85 -2.89
CA CYS A 204 -10.43 -1.11 -1.83
C CYS A 204 -11.84 -1.37 -2.39
N PRO A 205 -12.49 -2.49 -2.08
CA PRO A 205 -13.89 -2.73 -2.37
C PRO A 205 -14.81 -2.09 -1.33
N ILE A 206 -16.12 -2.25 -1.50
CA ILE A 206 -17.14 -1.92 -0.49
C ILE A 206 -17.89 -3.19 -0.12
N TRP A 207 -17.59 -3.71 1.07
CA TRP A 207 -18.24 -4.89 1.63
C TRP A 207 -19.63 -4.55 2.19
N LYS A 208 -20.57 -5.47 2.03
CA LYS A 208 -21.89 -5.39 2.64
C LYS A 208 -21.76 -5.28 4.18
N PRO A 209 -22.42 -4.29 4.80
CA PRO A 209 -22.40 -4.17 6.26
C PRO A 209 -22.91 -5.43 6.95
N THR A 210 -22.26 -5.84 8.05
CA THR A 210 -22.66 -7.04 8.81
C THR A 210 -24.13 -7.01 9.23
N SER A 211 -24.68 -5.81 9.51
CA SER A 211 -26.10 -5.62 9.85
C SER A 211 -27.07 -5.92 8.71
N GLN A 212 -26.59 -6.00 7.47
CA GLN A 212 -27.39 -6.30 6.29
C GLN A 212 -27.25 -7.76 5.82
N ILE A 213 -26.41 -8.55 6.49
CA ILE A 213 -26.23 -9.98 6.19
C ILE A 213 -27.28 -10.76 6.97
N ALA A 214 -28.18 -11.46 6.26
CA ALA A 214 -29.20 -12.28 6.90
C ALA A 214 -28.58 -13.53 7.55
N PRO A 215 -29.14 -14.05 8.67
CA PRO A 215 -28.67 -15.30 9.25
C PRO A 215 -28.75 -16.45 8.23
N GLY A 216 -27.61 -17.11 8.00
CA GLY A 216 -27.48 -18.19 7.00
C GLY A 216 -27.23 -17.75 5.56
N GLU A 217 -27.16 -16.44 5.29
CA GLU A 217 -26.71 -15.91 4.00
C GLU A 217 -25.22 -16.23 3.80
N PRO A 218 -24.80 -16.71 2.59
CA PRO A 218 -23.39 -16.94 2.31
C PRO A 218 -22.61 -15.63 2.41
N GLU A 219 -21.35 -15.74 2.82
CA GLU A 219 -20.47 -14.58 2.92
C GLU A 219 -20.24 -13.98 1.53
N GLU A 220 -20.33 -12.64 1.45
CA GLU A 220 -20.08 -11.88 0.24
C GLU A 220 -18.65 -12.14 -0.27
N THR A 221 -18.53 -12.42 -1.54
CA THR A 221 -17.25 -12.64 -2.22
C THR A 221 -16.52 -11.35 -2.49
N LEU A 222 -15.18 -11.42 -2.66
CA LEU A 222 -14.39 -10.26 -3.05
C LEU A 222 -14.87 -9.64 -4.38
N TYR A 223 -15.31 -10.47 -5.32
CA TYR A 223 -15.87 -10.01 -6.59
C TYR A 223 -17.14 -9.16 -6.41
N GLU A 224 -18.08 -9.62 -5.60
CA GLU A 224 -19.32 -8.88 -5.33
C GLU A 224 -19.04 -7.55 -4.64
N ALA A 225 -18.13 -7.53 -3.66
CA ALA A 225 -17.72 -6.31 -2.97
C ALA A 225 -17.02 -5.33 -3.93
N GLN A 226 -16.21 -5.82 -4.88
CA GLN A 226 -15.62 -4.98 -5.92
C GLN A 226 -16.70 -4.42 -6.86
N MET A 227 -17.69 -5.21 -7.27
CA MET A 227 -18.81 -4.69 -8.09
C MET A 227 -19.59 -3.60 -7.35
N THR A 228 -19.84 -3.76 -6.05
CA THR A 228 -20.46 -2.72 -5.22
C THR A 228 -19.65 -1.41 -5.27
N LYS A 229 -18.32 -1.49 -5.20
CA LYS A 229 -17.45 -0.33 -5.31
C LYS A 229 -17.50 0.30 -6.71
N LEU A 230 -17.43 -0.50 -7.77
CA LEU A 230 -17.53 0.03 -9.14
C LEU A 230 -18.86 0.74 -9.37
N HIS A 231 -19.96 0.19 -8.89
CA HIS A 231 -21.27 0.85 -8.94
C HIS A 231 -21.30 2.14 -8.14
N ARG A 232 -20.59 2.22 -6.99
CA ARG A 232 -20.45 3.47 -6.23
C ARG A 232 -19.80 4.59 -7.06
N PHE A 233 -18.86 4.26 -7.96
CA PHE A 233 -18.28 5.22 -8.91
C PHE A 233 -19.26 5.62 -9.99
N ILE A 234 -19.94 4.64 -10.59
CA ILE A 234 -20.90 4.87 -11.68
C ILE A 234 -22.06 5.74 -11.20
N ASP A 235 -22.64 5.39 -10.05
CA ASP A 235 -23.75 6.12 -9.43
C ASP A 235 -23.30 7.48 -8.89
N GLY A 236 -22.12 7.56 -8.28
CA GLY A 236 -21.56 8.80 -7.75
C GLY A 236 -21.26 9.82 -8.85
N ALA A 237 -20.79 9.35 -10.01
CA ALA A 237 -20.59 10.19 -11.19
C ALA A 237 -21.88 10.41 -12.02
N LYS A 238 -23.01 9.77 -11.65
CA LYS A 238 -24.28 9.83 -12.39
C LYS A 238 -24.10 9.53 -13.89
N ILE A 239 -23.34 8.47 -14.20
CA ILE A 239 -22.99 8.12 -15.59
C ILE A 239 -24.23 7.68 -16.37
N LYS A 240 -24.45 8.29 -17.55
CA LYS A 240 -25.56 8.01 -18.47
C LYS A 240 -25.07 7.46 -19.82
N SER A 241 -25.96 6.87 -20.58
CA SER A 241 -25.65 6.28 -21.89
C SER A 241 -25.09 7.28 -22.93
N THR A 242 -25.38 8.55 -22.75
CA THR A 242 -24.92 9.66 -23.62
C THR A 242 -23.53 10.15 -23.28
N ASP A 243 -23.03 9.83 -22.08
CA ASP A 243 -21.79 10.39 -21.55
C ASP A 243 -20.53 9.82 -22.20
N HIS A 244 -19.53 10.67 -22.31
CA HIS A 244 -18.15 10.27 -22.56
C HIS A 244 -17.35 10.41 -21.26
N VAL A 245 -16.98 9.28 -20.69
CA VAL A 245 -16.27 9.18 -19.42
C VAL A 245 -14.76 9.10 -19.66
N LEU A 246 -13.98 9.87 -18.91
CA LEU A 246 -12.54 9.68 -18.78
C LEU A 246 -12.24 8.89 -17.51
N GLU A 247 -11.58 7.75 -17.62
CA GLU A 247 -10.99 7.03 -16.50
C GLU A 247 -9.48 7.26 -16.47
N ILE A 248 -8.97 7.80 -15.34
CA ILE A 248 -7.54 7.99 -15.13
C ILE A 248 -7.03 6.86 -14.24
N GLY A 249 -6.27 5.92 -14.82
CA GLY A 249 -5.85 4.69 -14.18
C GLY A 249 -6.74 3.50 -14.53
N SER A 250 -6.49 2.88 -15.71
CA SER A 250 -7.35 1.79 -16.24
C SER A 250 -7.28 0.51 -15.41
N GLY A 251 -6.18 0.27 -14.67
CA GLY A 251 -5.88 -1.07 -14.21
C GLY A 251 -6.02 -2.07 -15.36
N TRP A 252 -6.80 -3.11 -15.17
CA TRP A 252 -7.10 -4.11 -16.21
C TRP A 252 -8.51 -3.95 -16.82
N GLY A 253 -9.08 -2.72 -16.74
CA GLY A 253 -10.29 -2.31 -17.44
C GLY A 253 -11.62 -2.64 -16.77
N SER A 254 -11.63 -2.98 -15.47
CA SER A 254 -12.86 -3.43 -14.79
C SER A 254 -13.91 -2.34 -14.69
N LEU A 255 -13.54 -1.12 -14.28
CA LEU A 255 -14.47 0.00 -14.13
C LEU A 255 -15.02 0.44 -15.49
N ALA A 256 -14.16 0.55 -16.51
CA ALA A 256 -14.59 0.88 -17.87
C ALA A 256 -15.60 -0.15 -18.43
N ILE A 257 -15.30 -1.45 -18.25
CA ILE A 257 -16.21 -2.53 -18.70
C ILE A 257 -17.54 -2.46 -17.98
N GLU A 258 -17.53 -2.27 -16.64
CA GLU A 258 -18.75 -2.23 -15.85
C GLU A 258 -19.60 -0.98 -16.13
N ALA A 259 -18.96 0.18 -16.30
CA ALA A 259 -19.63 1.42 -16.68
C ALA A 259 -20.37 1.26 -18.03
N VAL A 260 -19.70 0.71 -19.04
CA VAL A 260 -20.35 0.47 -20.35
C VAL A 260 -21.44 -0.59 -20.27
N ARG A 261 -21.24 -1.66 -19.47
CA ARG A 261 -22.23 -2.72 -19.30
C ARG A 261 -23.53 -2.21 -18.69
N THR A 262 -23.44 -1.35 -17.69
CA THR A 262 -24.60 -0.88 -16.93
C THR A 262 -25.28 0.33 -17.56
N THR A 263 -24.53 1.21 -18.21
CA THR A 263 -25.08 2.49 -18.72
C THR A 263 -25.10 2.61 -20.23
N GLY A 264 -24.22 1.89 -20.94
CA GLY A 264 -24.03 2.06 -22.38
C GLY A 264 -23.18 3.28 -22.77
N CYS A 265 -22.51 3.95 -21.83
CA CYS A 265 -21.67 5.12 -22.05
C CYS A 265 -20.47 4.83 -22.96
N ARG A 266 -19.69 5.87 -23.31
CA ARG A 266 -18.37 5.72 -23.93
C ARG A 266 -17.29 5.99 -22.89
N VAL A 267 -16.19 5.25 -22.94
CA VAL A 267 -15.09 5.41 -22.01
C VAL A 267 -13.76 5.57 -22.76
N THR A 268 -13.00 6.59 -22.37
CA THR A 268 -11.57 6.68 -22.64
C THR A 268 -10.85 6.40 -21.33
N THR A 269 -9.94 5.41 -21.29
CA THR A 269 -9.22 5.05 -20.08
C THR A 269 -7.71 5.09 -20.30
N LEU A 270 -6.97 5.52 -19.28
CA LEU A 270 -5.53 5.78 -19.35
C LEU A 270 -4.74 4.81 -18.48
N THR A 271 -3.59 4.35 -18.99
CA THR A 271 -2.58 3.63 -18.23
C THR A 271 -1.17 3.98 -18.70
N LEU A 272 -0.17 3.77 -17.84
CA LEU A 272 1.25 3.83 -18.19
C LEU A 272 1.86 2.43 -18.39
N SER A 273 1.14 1.35 -18.04
CA SER A 273 1.61 -0.03 -18.20
C SER A 273 1.14 -0.63 -19.53
N LYS A 274 2.11 -1.12 -20.30
CA LYS A 274 1.83 -1.87 -21.54
C LYS A 274 1.10 -3.18 -21.26
N GLU A 275 1.45 -3.83 -20.15
CA GLU A 275 0.88 -5.11 -19.71
C GLU A 275 -0.58 -4.94 -19.27
N GLN A 276 -0.88 -3.87 -18.50
CA GLN A 276 -2.25 -3.51 -18.14
C GLN A 276 -3.08 -3.22 -19.39
N LYS A 277 -2.56 -2.36 -20.31
CA LYS A 277 -3.25 -2.04 -21.57
C LYS A 277 -3.58 -3.29 -22.36
N ALA A 278 -2.61 -4.16 -22.61
CA ALA A 278 -2.81 -5.36 -23.43
C ALA A 278 -3.87 -6.30 -22.81
N LEU A 279 -3.85 -6.49 -21.48
CA LEU A 279 -4.84 -7.34 -20.81
C LEU A 279 -6.21 -6.65 -20.75
N ALA A 280 -6.28 -5.34 -20.51
CA ALA A 280 -7.52 -4.57 -20.53
C ALA A 280 -8.19 -4.65 -21.90
N GLU A 281 -7.47 -4.40 -22.99
CA GLU A 281 -8.00 -4.50 -24.37
C GLU A 281 -8.55 -5.91 -24.69
N LYS A 282 -7.83 -6.97 -24.26
CA LYS A 282 -8.30 -8.36 -24.40
C LYS A 282 -9.61 -8.61 -23.64
N ARG A 283 -9.72 -8.10 -22.41
CA ARG A 283 -10.93 -8.24 -21.58
C ARG A 283 -12.09 -7.42 -22.15
N ILE A 284 -11.84 -6.21 -22.62
CA ILE A 284 -12.82 -5.34 -23.30
C ILE A 284 -13.35 -6.01 -24.56
N ALA A 285 -12.48 -6.60 -25.38
CA ALA A 285 -12.87 -7.33 -26.57
C ALA A 285 -13.72 -8.56 -26.24
N LYS A 286 -13.33 -9.33 -25.20
CA LYS A 286 -14.12 -10.47 -24.71
C LYS A 286 -15.50 -10.05 -24.21
N ALA A 287 -15.63 -8.86 -23.63
CA ALA A 287 -16.91 -8.30 -23.19
C ALA A 287 -17.74 -7.71 -24.34
N GLY A 288 -17.20 -7.59 -25.57
CA GLY A 288 -17.89 -7.03 -26.73
C GLY A 288 -17.91 -5.50 -26.78
N PHE A 289 -17.09 -4.81 -25.98
CA PHE A 289 -17.15 -3.35 -25.81
C PHE A 289 -16.04 -2.56 -26.51
N SER A 290 -15.27 -3.18 -27.43
CA SER A 290 -14.18 -2.50 -28.14
C SER A 290 -14.62 -1.25 -28.92
N HIS A 291 -15.90 -1.16 -29.29
CA HIS A 291 -16.45 0.01 -29.96
C HIS A 291 -16.88 1.15 -29.03
N ARG A 292 -16.86 0.93 -27.70
CA ARG A 292 -17.25 1.89 -26.66
C ARG A 292 -16.11 2.29 -25.75
N ILE A 293 -15.06 1.46 -25.63
CA ILE A 293 -13.95 1.68 -24.70
C ILE A 293 -12.65 1.80 -25.48
N GLN A 294 -11.92 2.91 -25.26
CA GLN A 294 -10.59 3.15 -25.81
C GLN A 294 -9.57 3.17 -24.68
N VAL A 295 -8.53 2.32 -24.75
CA VAL A 295 -7.41 2.29 -23.78
C VAL A 295 -6.21 3.03 -24.39
N LEU A 296 -5.77 4.09 -23.73
CA LEU A 296 -4.62 4.89 -24.15
C LEU A 296 -3.40 4.63 -23.23
N LEU A 297 -2.25 4.38 -23.85
CA LEU A 297 -0.97 4.33 -23.16
C LEU A 297 -0.38 5.74 -23.10
N VAL A 298 -0.82 6.55 -22.14
CA VAL A 298 -0.46 7.96 -22.04
C VAL A 298 -0.52 8.45 -20.60
N ASP A 299 0.41 9.33 -20.26
CA ASP A 299 0.37 10.07 -19.01
C ASP A 299 -0.77 11.11 -19.05
N TYR A 300 -1.56 11.22 -17.97
CA TYR A 300 -2.66 12.18 -17.88
C TYR A 300 -2.22 13.63 -18.13
N ARG A 301 -0.97 13.97 -17.83
CA ARG A 301 -0.37 15.28 -18.08
C ARG A 301 -0.23 15.58 -19.56
N ALA A 302 0.02 14.55 -20.37
CA ALA A 302 0.21 14.65 -21.81
C ALA A 302 -1.07 14.44 -22.63
N LEU A 303 -2.19 14.06 -21.99
CA LEU A 303 -3.47 13.88 -22.68
C LEU A 303 -3.92 15.23 -23.27
N PRO A 304 -4.10 15.37 -24.60
CA PRO A 304 -4.60 16.61 -25.16
C PRO A 304 -6.03 16.91 -24.66
N VAL A 305 -6.35 18.19 -24.49
CA VAL A 305 -7.74 18.60 -24.21
C VAL A 305 -8.54 18.36 -25.50
N PRO A 306 -9.57 17.49 -25.46
CA PRO A 306 -10.39 17.24 -26.63
C PRO A 306 -11.28 18.44 -26.97
N GLU A 307 -11.72 18.55 -28.22
CA GLU A 307 -12.68 19.58 -28.65
C GLU A 307 -13.97 19.52 -27.83
N THR A 308 -14.44 18.30 -27.55
CA THR A 308 -15.58 18.07 -26.64
C THR A 308 -15.02 17.52 -25.33
N PRO A 309 -15.04 18.30 -24.24
CA PRO A 309 -14.60 17.82 -22.92
C PRO A 309 -15.39 16.59 -22.45
N TYR A 310 -14.80 15.83 -21.52
CA TYR A 310 -15.45 14.66 -20.95
C TYR A 310 -16.60 15.07 -20.03
N ASP A 311 -17.74 14.38 -20.15
CA ASP A 311 -18.90 14.63 -19.29
C ASP A 311 -18.63 14.24 -17.84
N LYS A 312 -17.89 13.13 -17.67
CA LYS A 312 -17.55 12.58 -16.35
C LYS A 312 -16.07 12.19 -16.31
N ILE A 313 -15.45 12.33 -15.12
CA ILE A 313 -14.09 11.83 -14.85
C ILE A 313 -14.14 10.91 -13.65
N VAL A 314 -13.48 9.74 -13.74
CA VAL A 314 -13.33 8.79 -12.64
C VAL A 314 -11.87 8.40 -12.46
N SER A 315 -11.42 8.23 -11.22
CA SER A 315 -10.06 7.78 -10.92
C SER A 315 -10.02 7.03 -9.60
N CYS A 316 -9.61 5.78 -9.66
CA CYS A 316 -9.63 4.87 -8.51
C CYS A 316 -8.20 4.53 -8.10
N GLU A 317 -7.78 4.97 -6.91
CA GLU A 317 -6.46 4.70 -6.31
C GLU A 317 -5.29 4.90 -7.31
N MET A 318 -5.25 6.07 -7.93
CA MET A 318 -4.17 6.49 -8.81
C MET A 318 -3.40 7.70 -8.24
N LEU A 319 -4.06 8.48 -7.36
CA LEU A 319 -3.48 9.69 -6.76
C LEU A 319 -2.23 9.37 -5.93
N GLU A 320 -2.13 8.16 -5.39
CA GLU A 320 -0.97 7.65 -4.65
C GLU A 320 0.30 7.58 -5.50
N ALA A 321 0.15 7.41 -6.81
CA ALA A 321 1.26 7.37 -7.77
C ALA A 321 1.62 8.73 -8.36
N VAL A 322 0.87 9.79 -8.02
CA VAL A 322 1.09 11.14 -8.56
C VAL A 322 2.27 11.85 -7.91
N GLY A 323 2.49 11.61 -6.61
CA GLY A 323 3.47 12.34 -5.81
C GLY A 323 2.95 13.70 -5.34
N GLU A 324 3.47 14.18 -4.19
CA GLU A 324 2.99 15.42 -3.55
C GLU A 324 3.09 16.63 -4.47
N GLU A 325 4.21 16.78 -5.15
CA GLU A 325 4.52 17.94 -6.01
C GLU A 325 3.57 18.08 -7.23
N PHE A 326 2.94 16.97 -7.66
CA PHE A 326 2.08 16.96 -8.85
C PHE A 326 0.58 16.91 -8.55
N LEU A 327 0.15 16.89 -7.29
CA LEU A 327 -1.27 16.88 -6.95
C LEU A 327 -2.01 18.12 -7.51
N GLY A 328 -1.39 19.30 -7.44
CA GLY A 328 -1.93 20.50 -8.05
C GLY A 328 -2.10 20.33 -9.57
N THR A 329 -1.07 19.88 -10.26
CA THR A 329 -1.11 19.62 -11.70
C THR A 329 -2.17 18.60 -12.06
N TYR A 330 -2.35 17.55 -11.24
CA TYR A 330 -3.38 16.53 -11.46
C TYR A 330 -4.77 17.16 -11.50
N PHE A 331 -5.14 17.94 -10.49
CA PHE A 331 -6.45 18.59 -10.43
C PHE A 331 -6.62 19.73 -11.45
N GLU A 332 -5.54 20.42 -11.85
CA GLU A 332 -5.58 21.33 -13.01
C GLU A 332 -5.92 20.59 -14.31
N ARG A 333 -5.38 19.38 -14.50
CA ARG A 333 -5.72 18.55 -15.67
C ARG A 333 -7.17 18.09 -15.61
N VAL A 334 -7.64 17.64 -14.45
CA VAL A 334 -9.05 17.31 -14.25
C VAL A 334 -9.95 18.51 -14.59
N ASP A 335 -9.63 19.70 -14.07
CA ASP A 335 -10.39 20.92 -14.36
C ASP A 335 -10.47 21.21 -15.86
N ARG A 336 -9.39 21.03 -16.61
CA ARG A 336 -9.35 21.30 -18.05
C ARG A 336 -10.08 20.26 -18.89
N LEU A 337 -10.03 18.99 -18.47
CA LEU A 337 -10.59 17.87 -19.22
C LEU A 337 -12.08 17.67 -18.96
N LEU A 338 -12.56 18.04 -17.76
CA LEU A 338 -13.96 17.91 -17.38
C LEU A 338 -14.80 19.03 -17.97
N LYS A 339 -15.97 18.71 -18.49
CA LYS A 339 -16.99 19.63 -18.97
C LYS A 339 -17.25 20.75 -17.97
N LYS A 340 -17.33 21.98 -18.46
CA LYS A 340 -17.43 23.19 -17.60
C LYS A 340 -18.82 23.39 -17.01
N ASP A 341 -19.87 22.93 -17.68
CA ASP A 341 -21.25 23.01 -17.25
C ASP A 341 -21.76 21.61 -16.93
N GLY A 342 -22.06 21.36 -15.65
CA GLY A 342 -22.62 20.08 -15.22
C GLY A 342 -21.67 18.89 -15.16
N GLY A 343 -20.36 19.07 -15.33
CA GLY A 343 -19.39 18.00 -15.22
C GLY A 343 -19.27 17.43 -13.80
N ILE A 344 -19.14 16.11 -13.67
CA ILE A 344 -18.99 15.43 -12.37
C ILE A 344 -17.74 14.58 -12.40
N ALA A 345 -16.99 14.56 -11.29
CA ALA A 345 -15.86 13.64 -11.13
C ALA A 345 -15.89 12.90 -9.79
N VAL A 346 -15.37 11.65 -9.81
CA VAL A 346 -15.27 10.80 -8.62
C VAL A 346 -13.85 10.26 -8.50
N PHE A 347 -13.26 10.44 -7.33
CA PHE A 347 -11.90 10.02 -7.01
C PHE A 347 -11.91 9.09 -5.81
N GLN A 348 -11.11 8.03 -5.83
CA GLN A 348 -10.78 7.24 -4.64
C GLN A 348 -9.29 7.35 -4.37
N CYS A 349 -8.92 7.54 -3.11
CA CYS A 349 -7.53 7.66 -2.71
C CYS A 349 -7.32 7.15 -1.28
N ILE A 350 -6.26 6.36 -1.10
CA ILE A 350 -5.77 6.03 0.24
C ILE A 350 -5.24 7.31 0.89
N THR A 351 -5.56 7.51 2.16
CA THR A 351 -5.21 8.74 2.87
C THR A 351 -4.47 8.47 4.17
N MET A 352 -3.50 9.31 4.46
CA MET A 352 -2.89 9.42 5.78
C MET A 352 -3.72 10.40 6.63
N PRO A 353 -4.15 10.04 7.85
CA PRO A 353 -4.83 11.00 8.74
C PRO A 353 -3.98 12.24 9.01
N GLU A 354 -4.60 13.41 9.09
CA GLU A 354 -3.96 14.73 9.22
C GLU A 354 -2.93 14.77 10.35
N GLY A 355 -3.25 14.21 11.52
CA GLY A 355 -2.35 14.20 12.69
C GLY A 355 -1.05 13.41 12.50
N ARG A 356 -0.97 12.56 11.47
CA ARG A 356 0.19 11.74 11.15
C ARG A 356 0.90 12.15 9.86
N HIS A 357 0.20 12.88 9.00
CA HIS A 357 0.64 13.21 7.66
C HIS A 357 2.01 13.93 7.63
N THR A 358 2.21 14.95 8.48
CA THR A 358 3.47 15.71 8.52
C THR A 358 4.69 14.84 8.91
N ALA A 359 4.51 13.85 9.76
CA ALA A 359 5.59 12.93 10.12
C ALA A 359 5.85 11.93 8.99
N TYR A 360 4.78 11.39 8.40
CA TYR A 360 4.83 10.45 7.29
C TYR A 360 5.52 11.04 6.06
N SER A 361 5.17 12.26 5.63
CA SER A 361 5.72 12.88 4.41
C SER A 361 7.23 13.16 4.44
N LYS A 362 7.85 13.07 5.63
CA LYS A 362 9.30 13.31 5.82
C LYS A 362 10.15 12.05 5.85
N CYS A 363 9.53 10.88 5.89
CA CYS A 363 10.22 9.60 6.08
C CYS A 363 9.87 8.64 4.94
N GLU A 364 10.88 7.91 4.47
CA GLU A 364 10.66 6.75 3.61
C GLU A 364 10.28 5.58 4.51
N ASP A 365 9.18 4.89 4.18
CA ASP A 365 8.72 3.69 4.87
C ASP A 365 8.93 2.42 4.02
N PHE A 366 8.54 1.27 4.57
CA PHE A 366 8.61 -0.01 3.87
C PHE A 366 7.82 -0.01 2.55
N ILE A 367 6.67 0.65 2.51
CA ILE A 367 5.80 0.67 1.32
C ILE A 367 6.47 1.46 0.19
N ASN A 368 6.97 2.65 0.50
CA ASN A 368 7.66 3.50 -0.47
C ASN A 368 8.98 2.89 -0.96
N HIS A 369 9.64 2.11 -0.10
CA HIS A 369 10.93 1.52 -0.46
C HIS A 369 10.80 0.23 -1.27
N TYR A 370 9.89 -0.68 -0.88
CA TYR A 370 9.87 -2.07 -1.38
C TYR A 370 8.66 -2.42 -2.26
N ILE A 371 7.54 -1.70 -2.15
CA ILE A 371 6.27 -2.06 -2.80
C ILE A 371 5.89 -1.05 -3.87
N PHE A 372 5.82 0.24 -3.51
CA PHE A 372 5.41 1.33 -4.40
C PHE A 372 6.44 2.47 -4.37
N PRO A 373 7.61 2.31 -5.01
CA PRO A 373 8.62 3.35 -5.03
C PRO A 373 8.09 4.69 -5.58
N GLY A 374 8.25 5.75 -4.80
CA GLY A 374 7.74 7.08 -5.14
C GLY A 374 6.26 7.30 -4.82
N GLY A 375 5.58 6.32 -4.21
CA GLY A 375 4.21 6.46 -3.74
C GLY A 375 4.07 7.50 -2.64
N TYR A 376 2.92 8.16 -2.59
CA TYR A 376 2.60 9.21 -1.61
C TYR A 376 1.14 9.12 -1.19
N LEU A 377 0.87 9.17 0.12
CA LEU A 377 -0.48 9.20 0.65
C LEU A 377 -0.82 10.62 1.10
N PRO A 378 -1.70 11.35 0.38
CA PRO A 378 -2.17 12.65 0.83
C PRO A 378 -3.07 12.51 2.06
N CYS A 379 -3.28 13.61 2.79
CA CYS A 379 -4.40 13.68 3.73
C CYS A 379 -5.65 14.25 3.04
N THR A 380 -6.82 14.02 3.64
CA THR A 380 -8.10 14.47 3.06
C THR A 380 -8.14 15.99 2.87
N THR A 381 -7.65 16.75 3.84
CA THR A 381 -7.57 18.21 3.76
C THR A 381 -6.69 18.67 2.58
N GLN A 382 -5.58 17.99 2.33
CA GLN A 382 -4.69 18.30 1.21
C GLN A 382 -5.39 18.07 -0.13
N LEU A 383 -6.13 16.98 -0.30
CA LEU A 383 -6.91 16.69 -1.51
C LEU A 383 -7.96 17.79 -1.77
N ILE A 384 -8.73 18.18 -0.75
CA ILE A 384 -9.74 19.23 -0.87
C ILE A 384 -9.11 20.57 -1.27
N ASN A 385 -7.98 20.93 -0.65
CA ASN A 385 -7.25 22.15 -0.95
C ASN A 385 -6.77 22.17 -2.41
N HIS A 386 -6.23 21.06 -2.92
CA HIS A 386 -5.80 20.95 -4.31
C HIS A 386 -6.97 20.99 -5.29
N ILE A 387 -8.09 20.30 -5.00
CA ILE A 387 -9.33 20.39 -5.79
C ILE A 387 -9.77 21.84 -5.92
N THR A 388 -9.88 22.54 -4.81
CA THR A 388 -10.37 23.94 -4.78
C THR A 388 -9.41 24.90 -5.47
N THR A 389 -8.10 24.80 -5.14
CA THR A 389 -7.10 25.74 -5.67
C THR A 389 -6.89 25.56 -7.17
N ALA A 390 -6.73 24.31 -7.62
CA ALA A 390 -6.46 24.00 -9.02
C ALA A 390 -7.64 24.35 -9.93
N SER A 391 -8.86 24.16 -9.47
CA SER A 391 -10.08 24.50 -10.21
C SER A 391 -10.50 25.98 -10.05
N LYS A 392 -9.81 26.75 -9.22
CA LYS A 392 -10.20 28.12 -8.84
C LYS A 392 -11.61 28.18 -8.24
N GLY A 393 -11.97 27.13 -7.47
CA GLY A 393 -13.27 27.03 -6.81
C GLY A 393 -14.42 26.56 -7.71
N THR A 394 -14.17 26.17 -8.97
CA THR A 394 -15.24 25.74 -9.87
C THR A 394 -15.61 24.25 -9.72
N LEU A 395 -14.81 23.47 -9.01
CA LEU A 395 -15.15 22.11 -8.58
C LEU A 395 -15.65 22.14 -7.14
N ILE A 396 -16.90 21.80 -6.95
CA ILE A 396 -17.61 21.77 -5.68
C ILE A 396 -17.52 20.37 -5.11
N VAL A 397 -17.03 20.23 -3.88
CA VAL A 397 -17.02 18.92 -3.19
C VAL A 397 -18.41 18.62 -2.68
N GLU A 398 -19.04 17.59 -3.23
CA GLU A 398 -20.41 17.18 -2.90
C GLU A 398 -20.44 16.15 -1.77
N LYS A 399 -19.51 15.19 -1.83
CA LYS A 399 -19.48 14.10 -0.86
C LYS A 399 -18.05 13.61 -0.63
N ILE A 400 -17.75 13.26 0.62
CA ILE A 400 -16.56 12.50 1.01
C ILE A 400 -17.01 11.30 1.83
N GLU A 401 -16.62 10.11 1.42
CA GLU A 401 -16.97 8.86 2.10
C GLU A 401 -15.68 8.09 2.41
N ASN A 402 -15.40 7.84 3.69
CA ASN A 402 -14.24 7.03 4.09
C ASN A 402 -14.62 5.55 4.10
N ILE A 403 -14.06 4.80 3.18
CA ILE A 403 -14.25 3.36 3.01
C ILE A 403 -13.07 2.52 3.52
N GLY A 404 -12.03 3.14 4.08
CA GLY A 404 -10.77 2.48 4.45
C GLY A 404 -10.94 1.26 5.37
N GLY A 405 -11.99 1.20 6.19
CA GLY A 405 -12.28 0.03 7.02
C GLY A 405 -12.49 -1.26 6.22
N HIS A 406 -12.97 -1.16 4.97
CA HIS A 406 -13.18 -2.31 4.08
C HIS A 406 -11.86 -2.93 3.61
N TYR A 407 -10.78 -2.16 3.59
CA TYR A 407 -9.46 -2.65 3.17
C TYR A 407 -8.90 -3.73 4.10
N SER A 408 -9.22 -3.71 5.38
CA SER A 408 -8.71 -4.70 6.34
C SER A 408 -9.10 -6.14 5.99
N LYS A 409 -10.36 -6.39 5.67
CA LYS A 409 -10.84 -7.70 5.18
C LYS A 409 -10.21 -8.04 3.83
N THR A 410 -10.12 -7.07 2.94
CA THR A 410 -9.60 -7.22 1.58
C THR A 410 -8.13 -7.66 1.58
N LEU A 411 -7.27 -6.96 2.33
CA LEU A 411 -5.85 -7.29 2.44
C LEU A 411 -5.62 -8.68 3.05
N ARG A 412 -6.44 -9.06 4.04
CA ARG A 412 -6.42 -10.41 4.59
C ARG A 412 -6.74 -11.45 3.52
N LEU A 413 -7.81 -11.27 2.75
CA LEU A 413 -8.18 -12.19 1.67
C LEU A 413 -7.12 -12.23 0.56
N TRP A 414 -6.55 -11.10 0.19
CA TRP A 414 -5.43 -11.07 -0.76
C TRP A 414 -4.23 -11.86 -0.24
N LYS A 415 -3.86 -11.68 1.02
CA LYS A 415 -2.80 -12.48 1.65
C LYS A 415 -3.09 -13.98 1.62
N GLU A 416 -4.29 -14.38 2.03
CA GLU A 416 -4.72 -15.78 2.06
C GLU A 416 -4.65 -16.40 0.65
N GLN A 417 -5.18 -15.72 -0.37
CA GLN A 417 -5.10 -16.18 -1.75
C GLN A 417 -3.67 -16.19 -2.30
N PHE A 418 -2.89 -15.16 -1.98
CA PHE A 418 -1.47 -15.10 -2.37
C PHE A 418 -0.69 -16.30 -1.83
N LEU A 419 -0.82 -16.59 -0.53
CA LEU A 419 -0.13 -17.71 0.10
C LEU A 419 -0.63 -19.07 -0.43
N ALA A 420 -1.95 -19.24 -0.59
CA ALA A 420 -2.55 -20.46 -1.11
C ALA A 420 -2.09 -20.78 -2.56
N ASN A 421 -1.95 -19.73 -3.38
CA ASN A 421 -1.54 -19.86 -4.78
C ASN A 421 -0.01 -19.69 -5.00
N PHE A 422 0.76 -19.44 -3.93
CA PHE A 422 2.18 -19.09 -4.09
C PHE A 422 2.98 -20.17 -4.81
N ASN A 423 2.96 -21.41 -4.32
CA ASN A 423 3.76 -22.49 -4.89
C ASN A 423 3.22 -23.00 -6.23
N SER A 424 1.90 -22.95 -6.44
CA SER A 424 1.25 -23.51 -7.64
C SER A 424 1.21 -22.53 -8.82
N LYS A 425 1.18 -21.22 -8.58
CA LYS A 425 1.04 -20.20 -9.64
C LYS A 425 2.15 -19.15 -9.60
N ILE A 426 2.40 -18.52 -8.42
CA ILE A 426 3.29 -17.36 -8.32
C ILE A 426 4.75 -17.76 -8.48
N ARG A 427 5.23 -18.79 -7.77
CA ARG A 427 6.61 -19.29 -7.88
C ARG A 427 6.97 -19.71 -9.32
N PRO A 428 6.14 -20.45 -10.08
CA PRO A 428 6.41 -20.74 -11.48
C PRO A 428 6.44 -19.51 -12.38
N ALA A 429 5.55 -18.52 -12.15
CA ALA A 429 5.53 -17.27 -12.89
C ALA A 429 6.83 -16.49 -12.66
N LEU A 430 7.26 -16.30 -11.41
CA LEU A 430 8.52 -15.65 -11.06
C LEU A 430 9.73 -16.30 -11.73
N LYS A 431 9.82 -17.63 -11.68
CA LYS A 431 10.93 -18.36 -12.35
C LYS A 431 10.93 -18.23 -13.86
N LYS A 432 9.76 -18.06 -14.48
CA LYS A 432 9.62 -17.85 -15.92
C LYS A 432 10.00 -16.42 -16.34
N GLU A 433 9.64 -15.44 -15.53
CA GLU A 433 9.84 -14.01 -15.82
C GLU A 433 11.25 -13.55 -15.46
N HIS A 434 11.82 -14.12 -14.41
CA HIS A 434 13.14 -13.77 -13.89
C HIS A 434 14.07 -15.00 -13.95
N GLU A 435 14.66 -15.21 -15.12
CA GLU A 435 15.58 -16.33 -15.33
C GLU A 435 16.78 -16.24 -14.36
N GLY A 436 17.03 -17.33 -13.63
CA GLY A 436 18.10 -17.41 -12.63
C GLY A 436 17.71 -17.00 -11.21
N MET A 437 16.46 -16.60 -10.94
CA MET A 437 15.98 -16.32 -9.58
C MET A 437 16.11 -17.53 -8.68
N THR A 438 16.83 -17.41 -7.58
CA THR A 438 17.07 -18.50 -6.61
C THR A 438 15.85 -18.73 -5.72
N ASP A 439 15.80 -19.91 -5.07
CA ASP A 439 14.72 -20.22 -4.13
C ASP A 439 14.74 -19.31 -2.89
N GLU A 440 15.91 -18.81 -2.50
CA GLU A 440 16.07 -17.83 -1.40
C GLU A 440 15.49 -16.47 -1.79
N GLU A 441 15.73 -15.98 -3.00
CA GLU A 441 15.15 -14.74 -3.51
C GLU A 441 13.63 -14.84 -3.64
N ILE A 442 13.12 -16.00 -4.07
CA ILE A 442 11.68 -16.28 -4.12
C ILE A 442 11.06 -16.25 -2.71
N GLU A 443 11.76 -16.78 -1.71
CA GLU A 443 11.27 -16.76 -0.33
C GLU A 443 11.27 -15.34 0.25
N VAL A 444 12.31 -14.54 -0.01
CA VAL A 444 12.35 -13.11 0.34
C VAL A 444 11.20 -12.37 -0.32
N PHE A 445 10.92 -12.65 -1.60
CA PHE A 445 9.78 -12.08 -2.32
C PHE A 445 8.43 -12.47 -1.67
N ARG A 446 8.24 -13.75 -1.31
CA ARG A 446 7.04 -14.23 -0.63
C ARG A 446 6.83 -13.48 0.69
N ARG A 447 7.87 -13.39 1.52
CA ARG A 447 7.83 -12.73 2.82
C ARG A 447 7.62 -11.22 2.69
N LYS A 448 8.17 -10.58 1.67
CA LYS A 448 7.94 -9.16 1.34
C LYS A 448 6.45 -8.87 1.13
N TRP A 449 5.77 -9.70 0.33
CA TRP A 449 4.35 -9.52 0.05
C TRP A 449 3.46 -9.86 1.24
N GLU A 450 3.80 -10.88 2.00
CA GLU A 450 3.10 -11.23 3.24
C GLU A 450 3.21 -10.08 4.27
N TYR A 451 4.40 -9.49 4.42
CA TYR A 451 4.61 -8.32 5.26
C TYR A 451 3.77 -7.13 4.79
N TYR A 452 3.77 -6.83 3.50
CA TYR A 452 2.95 -5.77 2.92
C TYR A 452 1.48 -5.90 3.27
N PHE A 453 0.89 -7.07 3.00
CA PHE A 453 -0.52 -7.29 3.29
C PHE A 453 -0.85 -7.11 4.78
N THR A 454 -0.03 -7.67 5.66
CA THR A 454 -0.27 -7.61 7.11
C THR A 454 -0.04 -6.22 7.70
N TYR A 455 0.97 -5.51 7.21
CA TYR A 455 1.28 -4.14 7.62
C TYR A 455 0.13 -3.18 7.25
N CYS A 456 -0.34 -3.26 6.01
CA CYS A 456 -1.47 -2.45 5.55
C CYS A 456 -2.79 -2.88 6.22
N GLU A 457 -3.06 -4.20 6.38
CA GLU A 457 -4.25 -4.69 7.10
C GLU A 457 -4.33 -4.07 8.50
N ALA A 458 -3.23 -4.09 9.26
CA ALA A 458 -3.20 -3.51 10.60
C ALA A 458 -3.43 -1.98 10.57
N GLY A 459 -2.87 -1.28 9.58
CA GLY A 459 -3.06 0.16 9.40
C GLY A 459 -4.53 0.55 9.21
N PHE A 460 -5.24 -0.15 8.33
CA PHE A 460 -6.67 0.10 8.10
C PHE A 460 -7.54 -0.37 9.26
N LEU A 461 -7.23 -1.53 9.86
CA LEU A 461 -7.99 -2.09 10.98
C LEU A 461 -7.95 -1.19 12.22
N THR A 462 -6.86 -0.45 12.41
CA THR A 462 -6.70 0.50 13.53
C THR A 462 -7.06 1.94 13.15
N LYS A 463 -7.57 2.18 11.95
CA LYS A 463 -7.88 3.51 11.40
C LYS A 463 -6.67 4.46 11.38
N THR A 464 -5.46 3.93 11.35
CA THR A 464 -4.23 4.72 11.14
C THR A 464 -3.96 5.01 9.66
N LEU A 465 -4.74 4.40 8.77
CA LEU A 465 -4.92 4.72 7.37
C LEU A 465 -6.40 4.91 7.06
N GLY A 466 -6.71 5.74 6.08
CA GLY A 466 -8.03 5.90 5.50
C GLY A 466 -8.00 5.60 4.00
N ASP A 467 -9.18 5.51 3.40
CA ASP A 467 -9.40 5.46 1.96
C ASP A 467 -10.70 6.22 1.69
N VAL A 468 -10.64 7.26 0.88
CA VAL A 468 -11.78 8.16 0.68
C VAL A 468 -12.26 8.14 -0.76
N ILE A 469 -13.58 8.06 -0.94
CA ILE A 469 -14.23 8.38 -2.21
C ILE A 469 -14.71 9.81 -2.13
N ILE A 470 -14.26 10.66 -3.07
CA ILE A 470 -14.62 12.08 -3.16
C ILE A 470 -15.42 12.29 -4.45
N THR A 471 -16.66 12.78 -4.31
CA THR A 471 -17.46 13.22 -5.45
C THR A 471 -17.38 14.75 -5.53
N VAL A 472 -17.11 15.27 -6.73
CA VAL A 472 -17.11 16.68 -7.03
C VAL A 472 -18.01 16.96 -8.22
N GLY A 473 -18.75 18.06 -8.18
CA GLY A 473 -19.59 18.55 -9.27
C GLY A 473 -19.23 19.97 -9.67
N ARG A 474 -19.70 20.39 -10.83
CA ARG A 474 -19.69 21.79 -11.23
C ARG A 474 -21.07 22.42 -11.05
N GLU A 475 -21.11 23.74 -11.08
CA GLU A 475 -22.38 24.42 -11.33
C GLU A 475 -23.07 23.80 -12.56
N GLY A 476 -24.39 23.62 -12.52
CA GLY A 476 -25.15 22.92 -13.55
C GLY A 476 -25.15 21.40 -13.44
N ALA A 477 -24.45 20.79 -12.48
CA ALA A 477 -24.51 19.34 -12.22
C ALA A 477 -25.82 18.95 -11.48
N LEU A 478 -26.96 19.27 -12.08
CA LEU A 478 -28.29 19.08 -11.46
C LEU A 478 -28.60 17.59 -11.21
N GLU A 479 -27.92 16.69 -11.87
CA GLU A 479 -28.01 15.24 -11.64
C GLU A 479 -27.64 14.86 -10.19
N LEU A 480 -26.81 15.65 -9.52
CA LEU A 480 -26.47 15.43 -8.10
C LEU A 480 -27.60 15.83 -7.14
N MET A 481 -28.66 16.47 -7.64
CA MET A 481 -29.83 16.89 -6.88
C MET A 481 -31.04 15.99 -7.12
N GLU A 482 -30.94 14.92 -7.91
CA GLU A 482 -32.08 14.10 -8.35
C GLU A 482 -32.94 13.52 -7.19
N ASP A 483 -32.37 13.27 -6.03
CA ASP A 483 -33.09 12.71 -4.87
C ASP A 483 -33.41 13.74 -3.78
N ILE A 484 -33.23 15.05 -4.05
CA ILE A 484 -33.47 16.12 -3.11
C ILE A 484 -34.86 16.70 -3.34
N PRO A 485 -35.76 16.74 -2.34
CA PRO A 485 -37.04 17.42 -2.47
C PRO A 485 -36.80 18.93 -2.70
N LEU A 486 -37.33 19.47 -3.80
CA LEU A 486 -37.23 20.90 -4.17
C LEU A 486 -38.51 21.63 -3.81
#